data_2284645323899a02086dff92280206d1
#
_entry.id   2284645323899a02086dff92280206d1
#
_cell.length_a   1.000
_cell.length_b   1.000
_cell.length_c   1.000
_cell.angle_alpha   90.00
_cell.angle_beta   90.00
_cell.angle_gamma   90.00
#
_symmetry.space_group_name_H-M   'P 1'
#
loop_
_entity.id
_entity.type
_entity.pdbx_description
1 polymer ?
#
loop_
_entity_poly.entity_id
_entity_poly.type
_entity_poly.pdbx_seq_one_letter_code
_entity_poly.pdbx_strand_id
1 'polypeptide(L)'
;MRAVAQAADGATLLKQRTLALWVAQNRLAVAQVAPMWPAPGAREGEAVQAGTSFLWREVVSGTPNPSFRKIDITVADPAVPDYALARISGYLGQPPQK
;
A
#
# COMPACT_ATOMS: atom_id res chain seq x y z
N MET A 1 12.33 15.63 -29.87
CA MET A 1 12.78 15.51 -28.46
C MET A 1 11.69 15.07 -27.50
N ARG A 2 10.47 15.52 -27.72
CA ARG A 2 9.38 15.15 -26.80
C ARG A 2 9.12 13.65 -26.75
N ALA A 3 9.22 12.97 -27.88
CA ALA A 3 8.98 11.53 -27.90
C ALA A 3 9.95 10.77 -27.00
N VAL A 4 11.22 11.20 -26.98
CA VAL A 4 12.23 10.58 -26.12
C VAL A 4 11.93 10.86 -24.66
N ALA A 5 11.58 12.11 -24.33
CA ALA A 5 11.24 12.48 -22.95
C ALA A 5 10.00 11.72 -22.45
N GLN A 6 8.98 11.57 -23.31
CA GLN A 6 7.79 10.82 -22.95
C GLN A 6 8.09 9.35 -22.71
N ALA A 7 8.95 8.76 -23.52
CA ALA A 7 9.33 7.36 -23.33
C ALA A 7 10.08 7.18 -22.01
N ALA A 8 10.98 8.11 -21.68
CA ALA A 8 11.70 8.06 -20.40
C ALA A 8 10.74 8.24 -19.21
N ASP A 9 9.80 9.19 -19.33
CA ASP A 9 8.80 9.43 -18.28
C ASP A 9 7.90 8.20 -18.10
N GLY A 10 7.50 7.55 -19.20
CA GLY A 10 6.69 6.35 -19.15
C GLY A 10 7.40 5.19 -18.46
N ALA A 11 8.69 5.00 -18.79
CA ALA A 11 9.49 3.94 -18.16
C ALA A 11 9.69 4.23 -16.68
N THR A 12 9.92 5.49 -16.31
CA THR A 12 10.06 5.89 -14.91
C THR A 12 8.77 5.64 -14.13
N LEU A 13 7.65 6.01 -14.72
CA LEU A 13 6.35 5.79 -14.07
C LEU A 13 6.07 4.31 -13.87
N LEU A 14 6.36 3.48 -14.86
CA LEU A 14 6.17 2.05 -14.75
C LEU A 14 7.04 1.47 -13.63
N LYS A 15 8.29 1.89 -13.55
CA LYS A 15 9.17 1.47 -12.47
C LYS A 15 8.63 1.91 -11.12
N GLN A 16 8.16 3.15 -11.00
CA GLN A 16 7.60 3.65 -9.75
C GLN A 16 6.38 2.82 -9.34
N ARG A 17 5.51 2.48 -10.27
CA ARG A 17 4.33 1.65 -9.97
C ARG A 17 4.71 0.26 -9.49
N THR A 18 5.74 -0.32 -10.10
CA THR A 18 6.22 -1.64 -9.68
C THR A 18 6.76 -1.60 -8.26
N LEU A 19 7.59 -0.60 -7.95
CA LEU A 19 8.15 -0.45 -6.61
C LEU A 19 7.04 -0.15 -5.59
N ALA A 20 6.09 0.69 -5.95
CA ALA A 20 4.96 1.00 -5.09
C ALA A 20 4.12 -0.24 -4.79
N LEU A 21 3.92 -1.09 -5.79
CA LEU A 21 3.20 -2.34 -5.59
C LEU A 21 3.94 -3.24 -4.59
N TRP A 22 5.26 -3.31 -4.67
CA TRP A 22 6.05 -4.08 -3.70
C TRP A 22 5.87 -3.52 -2.29
N VAL A 23 5.86 -2.19 -2.13
CA VAL A 23 5.60 -1.57 -0.83
C VAL A 23 4.21 -1.97 -0.33
N ALA A 24 3.20 -1.89 -1.19
CA ALA A 24 1.84 -2.24 -0.80
C ALA A 24 1.73 -3.71 -0.37
N GLN A 25 2.35 -4.62 -1.13
CA GLN A 25 2.36 -6.05 -0.80
C GLN A 25 3.08 -6.32 0.51
N ASN A 26 4.19 -5.64 0.77
CA ASN A 26 4.91 -5.77 2.03
C ASN A 26 4.08 -5.28 3.20
N ARG A 27 3.35 -4.17 3.02
CA ARG A 27 2.47 -3.65 4.07
C ARG A 27 1.32 -4.60 4.37
N LEU A 28 0.75 -5.21 3.33
CA LEU A 28 -0.30 -6.21 3.53
C LEU A 28 0.24 -7.41 4.29
N ALA A 29 1.41 -7.91 3.92
CA ALA A 29 2.02 -9.04 4.60
C ALA A 29 2.28 -8.73 6.08
N VAL A 30 2.77 -7.53 6.39
CA VAL A 30 2.99 -7.10 7.77
C VAL A 30 1.67 -7.13 8.54
N ALA A 31 0.60 -6.60 7.95
CA ALA A 31 -0.71 -6.59 8.60
C ALA A 31 -1.26 -8.00 8.84
N GLN A 32 -1.02 -8.91 7.89
CA GLN A 32 -1.54 -10.27 8.00
C GLN A 32 -0.83 -11.12 9.06
N VAL A 33 0.43 -10.80 9.35
CA VAL A 33 1.18 -11.55 10.37
C VAL A 33 1.31 -10.81 11.68
N ALA A 34 0.72 -9.62 11.79
CA ALA A 34 0.79 -8.83 13.02
C ALA A 34 0.16 -9.62 14.18
N PRO A 35 0.77 -9.58 15.39
CA PRO A 35 0.24 -10.32 16.53
C PRO A 35 -1.07 -9.74 17.05
N MET A 36 -1.35 -8.48 16.73
CA MET A 36 -2.58 -7.82 17.15
C MET A 36 -3.42 -7.47 15.93
N TRP A 37 -4.72 -7.64 16.08
CA TRP A 37 -5.67 -7.33 15.00
C TRP A 37 -5.82 -5.80 14.92
N PRO A 38 -5.50 -5.17 13.77
CA PRO A 38 -5.58 -3.72 13.69
C PRO A 38 -7.00 -3.24 13.87
N ALA A 39 -7.17 -2.18 14.66
CA ALA A 39 -8.47 -1.54 14.82
C ALA A 39 -8.91 -0.88 13.51
N PRO A 40 -10.23 -0.78 13.26
CA PRO A 40 -10.71 0.00 12.14
C PRO A 40 -10.20 1.44 12.22
N GLY A 41 -9.90 2.01 11.08
CA GLY A 41 -9.37 3.36 10.99
C GLY A 41 -8.32 3.47 9.91
N ALA A 42 -7.77 4.66 9.77
CA ALA A 42 -6.76 4.97 8.77
C ALA A 42 -5.44 5.28 9.43
N ARG A 43 -4.36 4.90 8.77
CA ARG A 43 -3.00 5.26 9.18
C ARG A 43 -2.14 5.40 7.94
N GLU A 44 -1.04 6.12 8.10
CA GLU A 44 -0.11 6.31 6.99
C GLU A 44 1.32 6.37 7.51
N GLY A 45 2.24 6.17 6.62
CA GLY A 45 3.66 6.22 6.93
C GLY A 45 4.48 6.23 5.66
N GLU A 46 5.78 6.18 5.82
CA GLU A 46 6.70 6.18 4.70
C GLU A 46 7.51 4.91 4.68
N ALA A 47 7.89 4.51 3.48
CA ALA A 47 8.75 3.35 3.27
C ALA A 47 9.74 3.68 2.16
N VAL A 48 10.91 3.05 2.22
CA VAL A 48 11.92 3.18 1.18
C VAL A 48 12.03 1.84 0.46
N GLN A 49 11.92 1.88 -0.87
CA GLN A 49 12.06 0.69 -1.69
C GLN A 49 13.01 1.03 -2.84
N ALA A 50 14.12 0.29 -2.92
CA ALA A 50 15.15 0.50 -3.94
C ALA A 50 15.64 1.97 -3.96
N GLY A 51 15.83 2.56 -2.79
CA GLY A 51 16.32 3.93 -2.65
C GLY A 51 15.29 5.02 -2.90
N THR A 52 14.04 4.66 -3.14
CA THR A 52 12.97 5.62 -3.39
C THR A 52 11.99 5.64 -2.22
N SER A 53 11.62 6.84 -1.77
CA SER A 53 10.66 7.00 -0.68
C SER A 53 9.24 6.97 -1.22
N PHE A 54 8.37 6.28 -0.48
CA PHE A 54 6.94 6.18 -0.81
C PHE A 54 6.11 6.48 0.42
N LEU A 55 4.94 7.07 0.18
CA LEU A 55 3.91 7.26 1.19
C LEU A 55 2.90 6.14 1.07
N TRP A 56 2.68 5.38 2.16
CA TRP A 56 1.63 4.38 2.16
C TRP A 56 0.52 4.82 3.10
N ARG A 57 -0.70 4.45 2.73
CA ARG A 57 -1.90 4.66 3.54
C ARG A 57 -2.65 3.35 3.64
N GLU A 58 -3.11 3.04 4.86
CA GLU A 58 -3.86 1.83 5.15
C GLU A 58 -5.18 2.22 5.78
N VAL A 59 -6.28 1.69 5.24
CA VAL A 59 -7.60 1.89 5.83
C VAL A 59 -8.16 0.51 6.18
N VAL A 60 -8.38 0.31 7.46
CA VAL A 60 -8.97 -0.93 7.98
C VAL A 60 -10.43 -0.68 8.27
N SER A 61 -11.29 -1.53 7.75
CA SER A 61 -12.73 -1.41 7.91
C SER A 61 -13.35 -2.76 8.27
N GLY A 62 -14.54 -2.70 8.87
CA GLY A 62 -15.28 -3.90 9.19
C GLY A 62 -15.88 -4.54 7.94
N THR A 63 -16.27 -5.80 8.08
CA THR A 63 -16.97 -6.55 7.05
C THR A 63 -18.26 -7.11 7.63
N PRO A 64 -19.17 -7.65 6.80
CA PRO A 64 -20.35 -8.32 7.34
C PRO A 64 -20.02 -9.49 8.25
N ASN A 65 -18.83 -10.10 8.10
CA ASN A 65 -18.38 -11.14 8.99
C ASN A 65 -17.48 -10.53 10.07
N PRO A 66 -17.88 -10.52 11.35
CA PRO A 66 -17.10 -9.89 12.41
C PRO A 66 -15.74 -10.53 12.67
N SER A 67 -15.48 -11.73 12.12
CA SER A 67 -14.18 -12.38 12.23
C SER A 67 -13.17 -11.88 11.21
N PHE A 68 -13.58 -11.01 10.28
CA PHE A 68 -12.71 -10.49 9.24
C PHE A 68 -12.80 -8.98 9.18
N ARG A 69 -11.69 -8.36 8.84
CA ARG A 69 -11.61 -6.93 8.51
C ARG A 69 -11.00 -6.78 7.15
N LYS A 70 -11.43 -5.74 6.43
CA LYS A 70 -10.86 -5.40 5.14
C LYS A 70 -9.77 -4.36 5.34
N ILE A 71 -8.66 -4.50 4.61
CA ILE A 71 -7.63 -3.50 4.59
C ILE A 71 -7.42 -3.04 3.15
N ASP A 72 -7.45 -1.73 2.94
CA ASP A 72 -7.17 -1.10 1.66
C ASP A 72 -5.85 -0.34 1.80
N ILE A 73 -4.91 -0.62 0.92
CA ILE A 73 -3.58 -0.02 0.98
C ILE A 73 -3.35 0.75 -0.31
N THR A 74 -2.97 2.01 -0.19
CA THR A 74 -2.54 2.84 -1.31
C THR A 74 -1.12 3.30 -1.07
N VAL A 75 -0.35 3.39 -2.15
CA VAL A 75 1.04 3.84 -2.10
C VAL A 75 1.22 4.92 -3.15
N ALA A 76 1.84 6.01 -2.76
CA ALA A 76 2.01 7.19 -3.61
C ALA A 76 3.42 7.76 -3.44
N ASP A 77 3.80 8.62 -4.39
CA ASP A 77 4.98 9.46 -4.23
C ASP A 77 4.65 10.52 -3.16
N PRO A 78 5.51 10.71 -2.15
CA PRO A 78 5.24 11.72 -1.12
C PRO A 78 5.00 13.13 -1.67
N ALA A 79 5.58 13.45 -2.83
CA ALA A 79 5.38 14.75 -3.48
C ALA A 79 4.00 14.88 -4.14
N VAL A 80 3.33 13.75 -4.43
CA VAL A 80 2.01 13.74 -5.07
C VAL A 80 1.12 12.75 -4.30
N PRO A 81 0.79 13.07 -3.04
CA PRO A 81 0.17 12.09 -2.14
C PRO A 81 -1.23 11.65 -2.55
N ASP A 82 -1.93 12.42 -3.38
CA ASP A 82 -3.29 12.09 -3.80
C ASP A 82 -3.33 11.21 -5.05
N TYR A 83 -2.17 10.94 -5.66
CA TYR A 83 -2.10 10.09 -6.84
C TYR A 83 -1.55 8.72 -6.46
N ALA A 84 -2.41 7.72 -6.40
CA ALA A 84 -1.99 6.37 -6.03
C ALA A 84 -1.21 5.71 -7.17
N LEU A 85 0.03 5.34 -6.88
CA LEU A 85 0.86 4.56 -7.81
C LEU A 85 0.50 3.08 -7.74
N ALA A 86 0.06 2.61 -6.59
CA ALA A 86 -0.40 1.24 -6.39
C ALA A 86 -1.55 1.24 -5.40
N ARG A 87 -2.45 0.29 -5.58
CA ARG A 87 -3.61 0.12 -4.71
C ARG A 87 -3.94 -1.35 -4.64
N ILE A 88 -3.97 -1.90 -3.42
CA ILE A 88 -4.35 -3.28 -3.20
C ILE A 88 -5.31 -3.36 -2.02
N SER A 89 -6.06 -4.45 -1.97
CA SER A 89 -6.97 -4.73 -0.87
C SER A 89 -6.77 -6.17 -0.43
N GLY A 90 -7.03 -6.42 0.84
CA GLY A 90 -6.96 -7.76 1.39
C GLY A 90 -7.88 -7.88 2.59
N TYR A 91 -7.88 -9.04 3.20
CA TYR A 91 -8.69 -9.30 4.38
C TYR A 91 -7.80 -9.80 5.50
N LEU A 92 -8.15 -9.39 6.72
CA LEU A 92 -7.43 -9.75 7.93
C LEU A 92 -8.36 -10.62 8.77
N GLY A 93 -7.97 -11.86 9.02
CA GLY A 93 -8.70 -12.74 9.91
C GLY A 93 -8.40 -12.42 11.36
N GLN A 94 -9.36 -12.68 12.23
CA GLN A 94 -9.17 -12.49 13.66
C GLN A 94 -8.05 -13.42 14.15
N PRO A 95 -7.05 -12.89 14.89
CA PRO A 95 -5.98 -13.75 15.40
C PRO A 95 -6.52 -14.81 16.34
N PRO A 96 -5.85 -15.98 16.44
CA PRO A 96 -6.24 -16.98 17.41
C PRO A 96 -6.20 -16.41 18.82
N GLN A 97 -7.19 -16.78 19.60
CA GLN A 97 -7.26 -16.36 21.00
C GLN A 97 -7.05 -17.59 21.87
N LYS A 98 -6.33 -17.34 22.95
CA LYS A 98 -6.04 -18.42 23.91
C LYS A 98 -6.58 -18.10 25.27
#